data_278e396eae153a96ea16e7e20e03302c
#
_entry.id   278e396eae153a96ea16e7e20e03302c
#
_cell.length_a   1.000
_cell.length_b   1.000
_cell.length_c   1.000
_cell.angle_alpha   90.00
_cell.angle_beta   90.00
_cell.angle_gamma   90.00
#
_symmetry.space_group_name_H-M   'P 1'
#
loop_
_entity.id
_entity.type
_entity.pdbx_description
1 polymer ?
#
loop_
_entity_poly.entity_id
_entity_poly.type
_entity_poly.pdbx_seq_one_letter_code
_entity_poly.pdbx_strand_id
1 'polypeptide(L)'
;MKPITCQQRRQRGAALLEVLVTILLVAFGLLGLAGLISRSYVAEIEATQRAQALMLIQDMVGRIESNRRNASLYFTASAVGGSAQNCSAIVITSSATLVTRDLCDWGNLIAGANERIGGTTTAVLPGASGCVIANDLDTLAAETTGLAVAVAWQANTPTVAPNAATYLALGCGAGVLPDERYRRVVTMPVNIGSLSASAVAP
;
A
#
# COMPACT_ATOMS: atom_id res chain seq x y z
N MET A 1 -84.28 16.19 18.79
CA MET A 1 -82.99 15.68 18.59
C MET A 1 -82.47 16.17 17.23
N LYS A 2 -81.47 17.09 17.18
CA LYS A 2 -80.91 17.61 15.94
C LYS A 2 -79.70 16.72 15.57
N PRO A 3 -79.58 16.24 14.33
CA PRO A 3 -78.41 15.50 13.93
C PRO A 3 -77.22 16.45 13.80
N ILE A 4 -76.05 16.06 14.41
CA ILE A 4 -74.79 16.75 14.28
C ILE A 4 -74.17 16.27 12.96
N THR A 5 -74.29 17.09 11.92
CA THR A 5 -73.58 16.86 10.67
C THR A 5 -72.05 17.20 10.81
N CYS A 6 -71.26 16.20 10.90
CA CYS A 6 -69.76 16.34 10.88
C CYS A 6 -69.33 16.78 9.48
N GLN A 7 -69.01 18.06 9.33
CA GLN A 7 -68.51 18.64 8.07
C GLN A 7 -67.09 18.18 7.83
N GLN A 8 -66.91 17.15 7.03
CA GLN A 8 -65.62 16.71 6.56
C GLN A 8 -64.96 17.79 5.68
N ARG A 9 -64.14 18.65 6.27
CA ARG A 9 -63.33 19.59 5.54
C ARG A 9 -62.39 18.81 4.61
N ARG A 10 -62.53 19.00 3.32
CA ARG A 10 -61.64 18.45 2.28
C ARG A 10 -60.24 19.05 2.42
N GLN A 11 -59.32 18.32 3.07
CA GLN A 11 -57.89 18.67 3.20
C GLN A 11 -57.07 18.17 1.99
N ARG A 12 -57.57 18.33 0.77
CA ARG A 12 -56.92 17.81 -0.43
C ARG A 12 -55.65 18.59 -0.86
N GLY A 13 -55.46 19.83 -0.42
CA GLY A 13 -54.27 20.63 -0.77
C GLY A 13 -53.07 20.41 0.14
N ALA A 14 -53.29 20.10 1.44
CA ALA A 14 -52.22 19.86 2.40
C ALA A 14 -51.45 18.54 2.14
N ALA A 15 -52.13 17.48 1.70
CA ALA A 15 -51.52 16.19 1.42
C ALA A 15 -50.52 16.23 0.25
N LEU A 16 -50.74 17.04 -0.78
CA LEU A 16 -49.84 17.20 -1.90
C LEU A 16 -48.54 17.90 -1.49
N LEU A 17 -48.64 18.92 -0.63
CA LEU A 17 -47.47 19.66 -0.13
C LEU A 17 -46.67 18.79 0.82
N GLU A 18 -47.28 17.97 1.64
CA GLU A 18 -46.60 17.02 2.53
C GLU A 18 -45.81 15.97 1.75
N VAL A 19 -46.37 15.38 0.68
CA VAL A 19 -45.70 14.45 -0.20
C VAL A 19 -44.50 15.13 -0.91
N LEU A 20 -44.65 16.37 -1.37
CA LEU A 20 -43.60 17.10 -2.04
C LEU A 20 -42.45 17.38 -1.07
N VAL A 21 -42.71 17.81 0.14
CA VAL A 21 -41.68 18.06 1.16
C VAL A 21 -40.99 16.76 1.58
N THR A 22 -41.73 15.67 1.75
CA THR A 22 -41.16 14.38 2.13
C THR A 22 -40.20 13.84 1.04
N ILE A 23 -40.57 13.92 -0.24
CA ILE A 23 -39.71 13.52 -1.36
C ILE A 23 -38.44 14.37 -1.38
N LEU A 24 -38.56 15.67 -1.16
CA LEU A 24 -37.46 16.60 -1.15
C LEU A 24 -36.49 16.29 0.00
N LEU A 25 -36.99 16.03 1.20
CA LEU A 25 -36.17 15.62 2.34
C LEU A 25 -35.46 14.27 2.10
N VAL A 26 -36.17 13.28 1.54
CA VAL A 26 -35.59 11.99 1.18
C VAL A 26 -34.53 12.15 0.13
N ALA A 27 -34.74 12.99 -0.90
CA ALA A 27 -33.75 13.24 -1.95
C ALA A 27 -32.45 13.83 -1.40
N PHE A 28 -32.54 14.84 -0.52
CA PHE A 28 -31.37 15.41 0.15
C PHE A 28 -30.67 14.41 1.08
N GLY A 29 -31.43 13.59 1.81
CA GLY A 29 -30.89 12.53 2.65
C GLY A 29 -30.09 11.50 1.85
N LEU A 30 -30.63 11.06 0.71
CA LEU A 30 -29.95 10.10 -0.19
C LEU A 30 -28.70 10.70 -0.85
N LEU A 31 -28.72 11.98 -1.26
CA LEU A 31 -27.53 12.65 -1.79
C LEU A 31 -26.42 12.76 -0.75
N GLY A 32 -26.77 13.07 0.51
CA GLY A 32 -25.82 13.10 1.62
C GLY A 32 -25.19 11.73 1.87
N LEU A 33 -26.00 10.66 1.86
CA LEU A 33 -25.54 9.29 2.02
C LEU A 33 -24.64 8.86 0.87
N ALA A 34 -24.99 9.17 -0.38
CA ALA A 34 -24.16 8.87 -1.55
C ALA A 34 -22.77 9.52 -1.45
N GLY A 35 -22.70 10.78 -0.99
CA GLY A 35 -21.43 11.47 -0.76
C GLY A 35 -20.57 10.81 0.33
N LEU A 36 -21.17 10.32 1.40
CA LEU A 36 -20.46 9.58 2.46
C LEU A 36 -19.92 8.25 1.96
N ILE A 37 -20.73 7.47 1.23
CA ILE A 37 -20.33 6.18 0.66
C ILE A 37 -19.14 6.36 -0.30
N SER A 38 -19.15 7.39 -1.14
CA SER A 38 -18.05 7.66 -2.06
C SER A 38 -16.73 7.89 -1.33
N ARG A 39 -16.72 8.66 -0.24
CA ARG A 39 -15.53 8.90 0.58
C ARG A 39 -15.05 7.63 1.30
N SER A 40 -15.99 6.84 1.82
CA SER A 40 -15.69 5.56 2.48
C SER A 40 -15.01 4.59 1.52
N TYR A 41 -15.47 4.53 0.27
CA TYR A 41 -14.92 3.64 -0.76
C TYR A 41 -13.47 3.98 -1.11
N VAL A 42 -13.14 5.27 -1.25
CA VAL A 42 -11.76 5.71 -1.49
C VAL A 42 -10.85 5.32 -0.33
N ALA A 43 -11.29 5.53 0.92
CA ALA A 43 -10.52 5.15 2.10
C ALA A 43 -10.29 3.63 2.20
N GLU A 44 -11.28 2.81 1.82
CA GLU A 44 -11.17 1.36 1.79
C GLU A 44 -10.14 0.88 0.75
N ILE A 45 -10.13 1.46 -0.45
CA ILE A 45 -9.12 1.14 -1.47
C ILE A 45 -7.71 1.47 -0.96
N GLU A 46 -7.49 2.66 -0.38
CA GLU A 46 -6.18 3.03 0.15
C GLU A 46 -5.74 2.12 1.31
N ALA A 47 -6.66 1.72 2.19
CA ALA A 47 -6.37 0.77 3.26
C ALA A 47 -5.96 -0.61 2.71
N THR A 48 -6.66 -1.11 1.69
CA THR A 48 -6.36 -2.38 1.03
C THR A 48 -4.99 -2.34 0.34
N GLN A 49 -4.69 -1.26 -0.38
CA GLN A 49 -3.37 -1.08 -1.01
C GLN A 49 -2.24 -1.09 0.03
N ARG A 50 -2.44 -0.40 1.15
CA ARG A 50 -1.46 -0.40 2.24
C ARG A 50 -1.27 -1.80 2.85
N ALA A 51 -2.33 -2.56 3.05
CA ALA A 51 -2.24 -3.94 3.55
C ALA A 51 -1.45 -4.84 2.60
N GLN A 52 -1.65 -4.71 1.29
CA GLN A 52 -0.90 -5.45 0.28
C GLN A 52 0.58 -5.04 0.24
N ALA A 53 0.88 -3.74 0.33
CA ALA A 53 2.25 -3.28 0.42
C ALA A 53 2.98 -3.88 1.64
N LEU A 54 2.31 -3.98 2.79
CA LEU A 54 2.86 -4.62 3.98
C LEU A 54 3.12 -6.12 3.78
N MET A 55 2.25 -6.85 3.07
CA MET A 55 2.47 -8.27 2.74
C MET A 55 3.71 -8.44 1.85
N LEU A 56 3.90 -7.57 0.85
CA LEU A 56 5.08 -7.59 0.01
C LEU A 56 6.37 -7.31 0.79
N ILE A 57 6.32 -6.38 1.74
CA ILE A 57 7.45 -6.09 2.64
C ILE A 57 7.77 -7.31 3.49
N GLN A 58 6.75 -7.94 4.10
CA GLN A 58 6.93 -9.13 4.95
C GLN A 58 7.54 -10.30 4.19
N ASP A 59 7.17 -10.51 2.91
CA ASP A 59 7.79 -11.53 2.06
C ASP A 59 9.29 -11.27 1.90
N MET A 60 9.71 -10.04 1.58
CA MET A 60 11.13 -9.72 1.45
C MET A 60 11.87 -9.80 2.78
N VAL A 61 11.27 -9.35 3.88
CA VAL A 61 11.86 -9.48 5.23
C VAL A 61 12.10 -10.95 5.55
N GLY A 62 11.13 -11.84 5.28
CA GLY A 62 11.28 -13.28 5.48
C GLY A 62 12.42 -13.90 4.64
N ARG A 63 12.61 -13.44 3.39
CA ARG A 63 13.74 -13.87 2.53
C ARG A 63 15.07 -13.41 3.12
N ILE A 64 15.19 -12.16 3.55
CA ILE A 64 16.40 -11.63 4.18
C ILE A 64 16.69 -12.38 5.49
N GLU A 65 15.69 -12.64 6.33
CA GLU A 65 15.86 -13.37 7.58
C GLU A 65 16.28 -14.83 7.37
N SER A 66 15.79 -15.47 6.32
CA SER A 66 16.19 -16.84 5.97
C SER A 66 17.63 -16.91 5.48
N ASN A 67 18.16 -15.82 4.92
CA ASN A 67 19.54 -15.72 4.38
C ASN A 67 20.35 -14.61 5.09
N ARG A 68 20.18 -14.47 6.41
CA ARG A 68 20.73 -13.36 7.21
C ARG A 68 22.25 -13.18 7.11
N ARG A 69 23.02 -14.24 6.85
CA ARG A 69 24.47 -14.15 6.64
C ARG A 69 24.86 -13.34 5.41
N ASN A 70 23.98 -13.25 4.44
CA ASN A 70 24.16 -12.55 3.18
C ASN A 70 23.22 -11.35 3.05
N ALA A 71 22.72 -10.82 4.15
CA ALA A 71 21.71 -9.76 4.17
C ALA A 71 22.17 -8.50 3.45
N SER A 72 23.47 -8.15 3.54
CA SER A 72 24.06 -7.00 2.84
C SER A 72 23.96 -7.10 1.31
N LEU A 73 23.84 -8.31 0.75
CA LEU A 73 23.69 -8.52 -0.68
C LEU A 73 22.28 -8.17 -1.19
N TYR A 74 21.28 -8.07 -0.30
CA TYR A 74 19.93 -7.66 -0.68
C TYR A 74 19.80 -6.15 -0.93
N PHE A 75 20.81 -5.37 -0.59
CA PHE A 75 20.79 -3.93 -0.88
C PHE A 75 20.55 -3.67 -2.38
N THR A 76 19.56 -2.82 -2.68
CA THR A 76 19.21 -2.44 -4.05
C THR A 76 19.67 -1.01 -4.35
N ALA A 77 20.51 -0.83 -5.35
CA ALA A 77 20.92 0.49 -5.82
C ALA A 77 19.78 1.23 -6.56
N SER A 78 18.83 0.47 -7.10
CA SER A 78 17.62 0.98 -7.79
C SER A 78 16.39 0.20 -7.37
N ALA A 79 15.22 0.83 -7.52
CA ALA A 79 13.94 0.18 -7.22
C ALA A 79 13.67 -1.01 -8.16
N VAL A 80 13.08 -2.07 -7.62
CA VAL A 80 12.64 -3.26 -8.37
C VAL A 80 11.11 -3.25 -8.50
N GLY A 81 10.55 -3.98 -9.47
CA GLY A 81 9.11 -4.18 -9.59
C GLY A 81 8.42 -3.44 -10.75
N GLY A 82 9.12 -2.63 -11.52
CA GLY A 82 8.52 -1.86 -12.64
C GLY A 82 7.97 -2.71 -13.79
N SER A 83 8.44 -3.95 -13.97
CA SER A 83 8.00 -4.89 -15.01
C SER A 83 8.29 -6.33 -14.62
N ALA A 84 7.50 -7.25 -15.19
CA ALA A 84 7.73 -8.68 -15.02
C ALA A 84 9.03 -9.12 -15.70
N GLN A 85 9.79 -9.96 -15.02
CA GLN A 85 11.08 -10.50 -15.47
C GLN A 85 11.08 -12.03 -15.49
N ASN A 86 11.94 -12.61 -16.34
CA ASN A 86 12.13 -14.06 -16.35
C ASN A 86 13.12 -14.50 -15.28
N CYS A 87 12.64 -14.66 -14.06
CA CYS A 87 13.47 -15.07 -12.94
C CYS A 87 13.93 -16.54 -13.02
N SER A 88 13.21 -17.41 -13.73
CA SER A 88 13.56 -18.83 -13.87
C SER A 88 14.88 -19.04 -14.62
N ALA A 89 15.33 -18.06 -15.40
CA ALA A 89 16.63 -18.09 -16.07
C ALA A 89 17.83 -17.93 -15.11
N ILE A 90 17.59 -17.45 -13.88
CA ILE A 90 18.64 -17.27 -12.87
C ILE A 90 18.90 -18.62 -12.21
N VAL A 91 20.06 -19.23 -12.50
CA VAL A 91 20.48 -20.48 -11.88
C VAL A 91 21.15 -20.19 -10.53
N ILE A 92 20.63 -20.81 -9.47
CA ILE A 92 21.15 -20.62 -8.12
C ILE A 92 22.38 -21.51 -7.93
N THR A 93 23.58 -20.91 -7.91
CA THR A 93 24.85 -21.57 -7.70
C THR A 93 25.61 -21.02 -6.50
N SER A 94 25.19 -19.88 -5.96
CA SER A 94 25.81 -19.18 -4.84
C SER A 94 24.82 -18.37 -4.06
N SER A 95 25.23 -17.85 -2.89
CA SER A 95 24.40 -16.91 -2.12
C SER A 95 24.04 -15.66 -2.91
N ALA A 96 24.95 -15.16 -3.75
CA ALA A 96 24.69 -13.97 -4.57
C ALA A 96 23.63 -14.24 -5.64
N THR A 97 23.66 -15.39 -6.31
CA THR A 97 22.66 -15.79 -7.29
C THR A 97 21.29 -16.08 -6.63
N LEU A 98 21.29 -16.61 -5.40
CA LEU A 98 20.07 -16.75 -4.60
C LEU A 98 19.43 -15.37 -4.33
N VAL A 99 20.20 -14.40 -3.85
CA VAL A 99 19.71 -13.04 -3.60
C VAL A 99 19.18 -12.39 -4.89
N THR A 100 19.90 -12.54 -6.01
CA THR A 100 19.44 -12.04 -7.31
C THR A 100 18.10 -12.66 -7.71
N ARG A 101 17.91 -13.95 -7.46
CA ARG A 101 16.67 -14.66 -7.71
C ARG A 101 15.56 -14.16 -6.79
N ASP A 102 15.82 -13.99 -5.49
CA ASP A 102 14.87 -13.47 -4.51
C ASP A 102 14.37 -12.06 -4.88
N LEU A 103 15.30 -11.17 -5.25
CA LEU A 103 14.96 -9.80 -5.68
C LEU A 103 14.15 -9.80 -6.98
N CYS A 104 14.49 -10.69 -7.92
CA CYS A 104 13.74 -10.84 -9.16
C CYS A 104 12.31 -11.34 -8.90
N ASP A 105 12.16 -12.41 -8.12
CA ASP A 105 10.86 -12.98 -7.78
C ASP A 105 10.00 -11.97 -7.00
N TRP A 106 10.61 -11.22 -6.06
CA TRP A 106 9.93 -10.15 -5.35
C TRP A 106 9.51 -8.99 -6.28
N GLY A 107 10.37 -8.59 -7.21
CA GLY A 107 10.03 -7.60 -8.24
C GLY A 107 8.83 -8.04 -9.08
N ASN A 108 8.73 -9.34 -9.41
CA ASN A 108 7.58 -9.91 -10.11
C ASN A 108 6.29 -9.87 -9.26
N LEU A 109 6.38 -10.12 -7.95
CA LEU A 109 5.24 -9.98 -7.04
C LEU A 109 4.74 -8.51 -7.00
N ILE A 110 5.66 -7.55 -6.89
CA ILE A 110 5.34 -6.11 -6.89
C ILE A 110 4.70 -5.70 -8.24
N ALA A 111 5.24 -6.20 -9.35
CA ALA A 111 4.70 -5.93 -10.69
C ALA A 111 3.34 -6.60 -10.94
N GLY A 112 2.87 -7.49 -10.04
CA GLY A 112 1.65 -8.27 -10.25
C GLY A 112 1.77 -9.26 -11.40
N ALA A 113 2.96 -9.79 -11.67
CA ALA A 113 3.24 -10.64 -12.83
C ALA A 113 2.37 -11.91 -12.88
N ASN A 114 1.92 -12.39 -11.72
CA ASN A 114 1.07 -13.56 -11.56
C ASN A 114 -0.43 -13.23 -11.54
N GLU A 115 -0.80 -11.97 -11.48
CA GLU A 115 -2.18 -11.50 -11.43
C GLU A 115 -2.66 -11.14 -12.82
N ARG A 116 -3.60 -11.91 -13.36
CA ARG A 116 -4.13 -11.70 -14.71
C ARG A 116 -5.65 -11.59 -14.69
N ILE A 117 -6.17 -10.51 -15.25
CA ILE A 117 -7.59 -10.34 -15.55
C ILE A 117 -7.75 -10.23 -17.07
N GLY A 118 -8.47 -11.19 -17.67
CA GLY A 118 -8.69 -11.18 -19.12
C GLY A 118 -7.42 -11.31 -19.97
N GLY A 119 -6.36 -11.94 -19.45
CA GLY A 119 -5.07 -12.10 -20.14
C GLY A 119 -4.10 -10.94 -19.95
N THR A 120 -4.52 -9.84 -19.34
CA THR A 120 -3.66 -8.68 -19.03
C THR A 120 -3.14 -8.79 -17.59
N THR A 121 -1.85 -8.54 -17.40
CA THR A 121 -1.24 -8.44 -16.06
C THR A 121 -1.82 -7.22 -15.34
N THR A 122 -2.35 -7.44 -14.14
CA THR A 122 -2.98 -6.37 -13.35
C THR A 122 -2.25 -6.27 -12.03
N ALA A 123 -1.45 -5.23 -11.86
CA ALA A 123 -0.83 -4.94 -10.58
C ALA A 123 -1.89 -4.41 -9.61
N VAL A 124 -1.97 -4.99 -8.42
CA VAL A 124 -2.88 -4.52 -7.36
C VAL A 124 -2.44 -3.16 -6.81
N LEU A 125 -1.12 -2.89 -6.88
CA LEU A 125 -0.52 -1.61 -6.50
C LEU A 125 -0.05 -0.88 -7.76
N PRO A 126 -0.77 0.15 -8.24
CA PRO A 126 -0.40 0.90 -9.44
C PRO A 126 0.97 1.57 -9.29
N GLY A 127 1.84 1.42 -10.30
CA GLY A 127 3.16 2.04 -10.31
C GLY A 127 4.06 1.62 -9.14
N ALA A 128 3.86 0.39 -8.62
CA ALA A 128 4.57 -0.07 -7.45
C ALA A 128 6.06 -0.28 -7.72
N SER A 129 6.86 0.02 -6.69
CA SER A 129 8.31 -0.14 -6.66
C SER A 129 8.75 -0.64 -5.29
N GLY A 130 9.72 -1.54 -5.26
CA GLY A 130 10.31 -2.06 -4.03
C GLY A 130 11.79 -1.72 -3.90
N CYS A 131 12.24 -1.45 -2.70
CA CYS A 131 13.63 -1.14 -2.40
C CYS A 131 14.08 -1.85 -1.11
N VAL A 132 15.33 -2.32 -1.11
CA VAL A 132 16.02 -2.73 0.12
C VAL A 132 17.22 -1.81 0.27
N ILE A 133 17.21 -0.99 1.31
CA ILE A 133 18.21 0.08 1.50
C ILE A 133 18.78 0.04 2.92
N ALA A 134 19.88 0.74 3.14
CA ALA A 134 20.45 0.86 4.47
C ALA A 134 19.45 1.59 5.40
N ASN A 135 19.33 1.11 6.63
CA ASN A 135 18.51 1.75 7.66
C ASN A 135 19.31 2.88 8.33
N ASP A 136 19.01 4.12 7.98
CA ASP A 136 19.65 5.33 8.53
C ASP A 136 19.12 5.76 9.90
N LEU A 137 18.06 5.09 10.41
CA LEU A 137 17.55 5.35 11.76
C LEU A 137 18.44 4.75 12.85
N ASP A 138 19.33 3.84 12.50
CA ASP A 138 20.20 3.16 13.47
C ASP A 138 21.61 3.75 13.49
N THR A 139 21.69 5.07 13.69
CA THR A 139 22.97 5.81 13.79
C THR A 139 23.74 5.52 15.09
N LEU A 140 23.19 4.73 16.01
CA LEU A 140 23.75 4.48 17.34
C LEU A 140 24.55 3.17 17.45
N ALA A 141 24.50 2.29 16.44
CA ALA A 141 25.23 1.02 16.46
C ALA A 141 26.14 0.90 15.26
N ALA A 142 27.41 1.20 15.42
CA ALA A 142 28.45 1.07 14.40
C ALA A 142 28.66 -0.38 13.88
N GLU A 143 27.89 -1.35 14.36
CA GLU A 143 28.07 -2.78 14.04
C GLU A 143 26.80 -3.51 13.57
N THR A 144 25.62 -2.88 13.57
CA THR A 144 24.41 -3.51 13.04
C THR A 144 24.11 -2.98 11.65
N THR A 145 24.33 -3.81 10.66
CA THR A 145 23.92 -3.54 9.28
C THR A 145 22.38 -3.60 9.24
N GLY A 146 21.73 -2.54 9.71
CA GLY A 146 20.29 -2.39 9.62
C GLY A 146 19.92 -2.22 8.15
N LEU A 147 18.94 -2.98 7.69
CA LEU A 147 18.30 -2.78 6.39
C LEU A 147 16.90 -2.26 6.61
N ALA A 148 16.38 -1.53 5.64
CA ALA A 148 14.98 -1.17 5.55
C ALA A 148 14.43 -1.67 4.23
N VAL A 149 13.31 -2.40 4.30
CA VAL A 149 12.53 -2.76 3.13
C VAL A 149 11.43 -1.72 2.96
N ALA A 150 11.30 -1.19 1.76
CA ALA A 150 10.30 -0.20 1.40
C ALA A 150 9.52 -0.64 0.16
N VAL A 151 8.22 -0.35 0.16
CA VAL A 151 7.35 -0.47 -1.03
C VAL A 151 6.68 0.87 -1.23
N ALA A 152 6.80 1.39 -2.45
CA ALA A 152 6.14 2.60 -2.91
C ALA A 152 5.08 2.26 -3.96
N TRP A 153 3.99 3.04 -4.02
CA TRP A 153 2.94 2.90 -5.04
C TRP A 153 2.21 4.23 -5.25
N GLN A 154 1.38 4.27 -6.30
CA GLN A 154 0.52 5.41 -6.60
C GLN A 154 -0.82 5.28 -5.88
N ALA A 155 -1.18 6.27 -5.08
CA ALA A 155 -2.49 6.40 -4.46
C ALA A 155 -3.47 7.22 -5.31
N ASN A 156 -4.76 7.18 -4.93
CA ASN A 156 -5.81 7.90 -5.64
C ASN A 156 -5.95 9.37 -5.18
N THR A 157 -5.44 9.71 -4.00
CA THR A 157 -5.54 11.05 -3.42
C THR A 157 -4.15 11.66 -3.17
N PRO A 158 -3.95 12.97 -3.42
CA PRO A 158 -2.66 13.60 -3.13
C PRO A 158 -2.49 13.86 -1.63
N THR A 159 -1.25 13.72 -1.15
CA THR A 159 -0.84 14.10 0.23
C THR A 159 0.49 14.86 0.18
N VAL A 160 1.11 15.05 1.35
CA VAL A 160 2.49 15.54 1.40
C VAL A 160 3.41 14.49 0.77
N ALA A 161 4.28 14.92 -0.14
CA ALA A 161 5.24 14.04 -0.80
C ALA A 161 6.21 13.42 0.23
N PRO A 162 6.50 12.11 0.15
CA PRO A 162 7.49 11.47 1.00
C PRO A 162 8.87 12.09 0.79
N ASN A 163 9.59 12.37 1.88
CA ASN A 163 10.87 13.06 1.83
C ASN A 163 12.02 12.15 2.29
N ALA A 164 12.91 11.79 1.38
CA ALA A 164 14.09 10.96 1.66
C ALA A 164 15.08 11.61 2.64
N ALA A 165 15.07 12.95 2.77
CA ALA A 165 15.91 13.63 3.76
C ALA A 165 15.46 13.39 5.21
N THR A 166 14.19 13.02 5.42
CA THR A 166 13.66 12.65 6.75
C THR A 166 14.02 11.19 7.09
N TYR A 167 13.94 10.31 6.11
CA TYR A 167 14.29 8.89 6.22
C TYR A 167 14.58 8.34 4.83
N LEU A 168 15.77 7.76 4.64
CA LEU A 168 16.28 7.33 3.33
C LEU A 168 15.31 6.39 2.60
N ALA A 169 14.64 5.49 3.33
CA ALA A 169 13.68 4.55 2.77
C ALA A 169 12.46 5.23 2.11
N LEU A 170 12.12 6.46 2.49
CA LEU A 170 11.06 7.24 1.84
C LEU A 170 11.44 7.68 0.42
N GLY A 171 12.70 7.55 0.03
CA GLY A 171 13.17 7.78 -1.34
C GLY A 171 12.82 6.66 -2.32
N CYS A 172 12.31 5.50 -1.83
CA CYS A 172 11.92 4.40 -2.71
C CYS A 172 10.88 4.86 -3.74
N GLY A 173 11.12 4.54 -5.03
CA GLY A 173 10.23 4.92 -6.12
C GLY A 173 10.15 6.42 -6.41
N ALA A 174 11.06 7.25 -5.87
CA ALA A 174 11.10 8.68 -6.18
C ALA A 174 11.38 8.90 -7.68
N GLY A 175 10.65 9.85 -8.28
CA GLY A 175 10.78 10.16 -9.72
C GLY A 175 10.08 9.18 -10.66
N VAL A 176 9.47 8.10 -10.15
CA VAL A 176 8.68 7.16 -10.97
C VAL A 176 7.33 7.76 -11.34
N LEU A 177 6.73 8.51 -10.44
CA LEU A 177 5.43 9.16 -10.67
C LEU A 177 5.61 10.61 -11.12
N PRO A 178 4.74 11.11 -12.01
CA PRO A 178 4.77 12.51 -12.46
C PRO A 178 4.53 13.52 -11.32
N ASP A 179 3.79 13.11 -10.29
CA ASP A 179 3.50 13.93 -9.11
C ASP A 179 3.74 13.12 -7.83
N GLU A 180 4.79 13.49 -7.11
CA GLU A 180 5.22 12.85 -5.87
C GLU A 180 4.17 12.91 -4.74
N ARG A 181 3.18 13.80 -4.83
CA ARG A 181 2.09 13.88 -3.84
C ARG A 181 1.18 12.65 -3.87
N TYR A 182 1.14 11.93 -4.99
CA TYR A 182 0.41 10.67 -5.11
C TYR A 182 1.23 9.46 -4.69
N ARG A 183 2.54 9.60 -4.48
CA ARG A 183 3.39 8.50 -4.02
C ARG A 183 3.12 8.21 -2.54
N ARG A 184 2.84 6.94 -2.25
CA ARG A 184 2.81 6.38 -0.89
C ARG A 184 4.01 5.49 -0.71
N VAL A 185 4.58 5.51 0.47
CA VAL A 185 5.69 4.63 0.84
C VAL A 185 5.39 4.03 2.20
N VAL A 186 5.54 2.73 2.31
CA VAL A 186 5.58 2.02 3.59
C VAL A 186 6.94 1.39 3.74
N THR A 187 7.49 1.44 4.94
CA THR A 187 8.83 0.95 5.25
C THR A 187 8.80 0.05 6.47
N MET A 188 9.67 -0.94 6.50
CA MET A 188 9.89 -1.81 7.65
C MET A 188 11.39 -1.99 7.88
N PRO A 189 11.92 -1.62 9.05
CA PRO A 189 13.31 -1.87 9.40
C PRO A 189 13.52 -3.37 9.63
N VAL A 190 14.66 -3.89 9.17
CA VAL A 190 15.10 -5.26 9.37
C VAL A 190 16.39 -5.23 10.17
N ASN A 191 16.31 -5.62 11.44
CA ASN A 191 17.46 -5.68 12.33
C ASN A 191 18.09 -7.06 12.28
N ILE A 192 19.29 -7.14 11.74
CA ILE A 192 20.04 -8.38 11.65
C ILE A 192 21.11 -8.33 12.74
N GLY A 193 20.87 -9.08 13.81
CA GLY A 193 21.85 -9.22 14.89
C GLY A 193 23.17 -9.76 14.34
N SER A 194 24.30 -9.24 14.83
CA SER A 194 25.62 -9.75 14.46
C SER A 194 25.74 -11.23 14.84
N LEU A 195 26.11 -12.06 13.86
CA LEU A 195 26.40 -13.48 14.09
C LEU A 195 27.85 -13.72 14.56
N SER A 196 28.57 -12.65 14.91
CA SER A 196 29.88 -12.79 15.54
C SER A 196 29.69 -13.51 16.87
N ALA A 197 30.13 -14.78 16.93
CA ALA A 197 30.28 -15.47 18.19
C ALA A 197 31.18 -14.60 19.06
N SER A 198 30.67 -13.99 20.10
CA SER A 198 31.49 -13.59 21.25
C SER A 198 32.23 -14.85 21.66
N ALA A 199 33.54 -14.89 21.39
CA ALA A 199 34.40 -15.88 21.98
C ALA A 199 34.22 -15.71 23.49
N VAL A 200 33.42 -16.58 24.10
CA VAL A 200 33.44 -16.77 25.52
C VAL A 200 34.85 -17.28 25.78
N ALA A 201 35.74 -16.40 26.24
CA ALA A 201 37.03 -16.76 26.73
C ALA A 201 36.83 -17.70 27.93
N PRO A 202 37.57 -18.81 28.02
CA PRO A 202 37.49 -19.77 29.07
C PRO A 202 37.91 -19.19 30.42
#